data_6365c1e51d837a091697c1dd66756cac
#
_entry.id   6365c1e51d837a091697c1dd66756cac
#
_cell.length_a   1.000
_cell.length_b   1.000
_cell.length_c   1.000
_cell.angle_alpha   90.00
_cell.angle_beta   90.00
_cell.angle_gamma   90.00
#
_symmetry.space_group_name_H-M   'P 1'
#
loop_
_entity.id
_entity.type
_entity.pdbx_description
1 polymer ?
#
loop_
_entity_poly.entity_id
_entity_poly.type
_entity_poly.pdbx_seq_one_letter_code
_entity_poly.pdbx_strand_id
1 'polypeptide(L)'
;MSESISAFQAFPQLLGTWLTEHAQAVWWYTALVRFLFPILALLVLVRAIRGLLRVPHTPEQWGQLSLPGGGSLPIDHWENILGRSSSADIRLNFSTVSRQHAALLRDESGSWWVTDLGSKGGTQVNGVQVSQRTPIRVGDTLTVGGVDLLFLPLSREEGEQLSRRRQEEAPLPMWPSLLWLTLFQLLAALQLAVSAGASVSPSLFLLFPGLPTVMWTYYLALRRCGARGFEMETIAFFLSTLSLAVTASSAPGSVLKQFIAILLGLTALVVLGVWLRDTSRTQRLRWLMAAAAIALLSVTLVLGQTRFGAANWIILGPLSFQPSEVAKIFYIFAGSATLERLFHRRNLGLFMVLTGVCLLCLALMSDFGTALIFFATFLVIAYLRSGDFATLSLICGGALFAGLLVLNFKPYIFRRFASWGHAWEMCIRDRWSTASS
;
A
#
# COMPACT_ATOMS: atom_id res chain seq x y z
N MET A 1 21.29 31.32 -26.24
CA MET A 1 21.34 30.54 -24.98
C MET A 1 21.65 31.43 -23.77
N SER A 2 22.56 32.44 -23.87
CA SER A 2 22.83 33.38 -22.77
C SER A 2 21.65 34.33 -22.47
N GLU A 3 20.95 34.83 -23.48
CA GLU A 3 19.76 35.70 -23.32
C GLU A 3 18.58 34.98 -22.66
N SER A 4 18.35 33.70 -23.00
CA SER A 4 17.30 32.89 -22.40
C SER A 4 17.56 32.63 -20.90
N ILE A 5 18.81 32.49 -20.51
CA ILE A 5 19.21 32.29 -19.11
C ILE A 5 19.06 33.59 -18.33
N SER A 6 19.43 34.72 -18.90
CA SER A 6 19.27 36.06 -18.26
C SER A 6 17.81 36.45 -18.08
N ALA A 7 16.95 36.15 -19.07
CA ALA A 7 15.50 36.37 -18.98
C ALA A 7 14.85 35.48 -17.90
N PHE A 8 15.30 34.24 -17.77
CA PHE A 8 14.81 33.32 -16.71
C PHE A 8 15.23 33.78 -15.32
N GLN A 9 16.43 34.34 -15.18
CA GLN A 9 16.91 34.89 -13.90
C GLN A 9 16.22 36.22 -13.52
N ALA A 10 15.80 37.04 -14.50
CA ALA A 10 15.07 38.27 -14.27
C ALA A 10 13.56 38.05 -13.97
N PHE A 11 13.02 36.89 -14.33
CA PHE A 11 11.59 36.59 -14.19
C PHE A 11 11.04 36.74 -12.76
N PRO A 12 11.74 36.30 -11.67
CA PRO A 12 11.25 36.53 -10.31
C PRO A 12 11.07 37.99 -9.94
N GLN A 13 11.97 38.85 -10.40
CA GLN A 13 11.86 40.30 -10.15
C GLN A 13 10.69 40.94 -10.90
N LEU A 14 10.52 40.58 -12.18
CA LEU A 14 9.36 41.01 -12.99
C LEU A 14 8.03 40.52 -12.39
N LEU A 15 7.99 39.28 -11.91
CA LEU A 15 6.83 38.76 -11.20
C LEU A 15 6.53 39.54 -9.94
N GLY A 16 7.58 39.87 -9.12
CA GLY A 16 7.44 40.65 -7.89
C GLY A 16 6.85 42.02 -8.15
N THR A 17 7.33 42.75 -9.16
CA THR A 17 6.80 44.06 -9.54
C THR A 17 5.35 43.97 -10.02
N TRP A 18 5.04 42.99 -10.88
CA TRP A 18 3.68 42.77 -11.36
C TRP A 18 2.69 42.47 -10.24
N LEU A 19 3.10 41.64 -9.25
CA LEU A 19 2.28 41.30 -8.09
C LEU A 19 1.96 42.49 -7.20
N THR A 20 2.92 43.43 -7.04
CA THR A 20 2.71 44.65 -6.27
C THR A 20 1.81 45.63 -6.99
N GLU A 21 1.92 45.76 -8.32
CA GLU A 21 1.06 46.60 -9.15
C GLU A 21 -0.39 46.08 -9.19
N HIS A 22 -0.60 44.77 -9.08
CA HIS A 22 -1.90 44.13 -9.16
C HIS A 22 -2.37 43.52 -7.83
N ALA A 23 -2.05 44.15 -6.71
CA ALA A 23 -2.33 43.65 -5.35
C ALA A 23 -3.81 43.22 -5.13
N GLN A 24 -4.76 43.95 -5.75
CA GLN A 24 -6.19 43.61 -5.64
C GLN A 24 -6.52 42.30 -6.36
N ALA A 25 -5.96 42.06 -7.53
CA ALA A 25 -6.15 40.82 -8.29
C ALA A 25 -5.52 39.62 -7.53
N VAL A 26 -4.35 39.83 -6.95
CA VAL A 26 -3.65 38.84 -6.10
C VAL A 26 -4.50 38.50 -4.88
N TRP A 27 -5.12 39.47 -4.24
CA TRP A 27 -6.01 39.23 -3.11
C TRP A 27 -7.23 38.37 -3.50
N TRP A 28 -7.91 38.71 -4.58
CA TRP A 28 -9.04 37.93 -5.08
C TRP A 28 -8.63 36.52 -5.49
N TYR A 29 -7.51 36.36 -6.17
CA TYR A 29 -6.95 35.06 -6.51
C TYR A 29 -6.68 34.21 -5.27
N THR A 30 -5.99 34.76 -4.27
CA THR A 30 -5.67 34.04 -3.03
C THR A 30 -6.92 33.66 -2.24
N ALA A 31 -7.92 34.56 -2.19
CA ALA A 31 -9.21 34.28 -1.57
C ALA A 31 -9.95 33.13 -2.27
N LEU A 32 -9.96 33.12 -3.60
CA LEU A 32 -10.60 32.07 -4.41
C LEU A 32 -9.91 30.72 -4.23
N VAL A 33 -8.58 30.70 -4.32
CA VAL A 33 -7.76 29.48 -4.24
C VAL A 33 -7.86 28.82 -2.88
N ARG A 34 -8.02 29.61 -1.80
CA ARG A 34 -8.22 29.10 -0.43
C ARG A 34 -9.41 28.12 -0.33
N PHE A 35 -10.49 28.36 -1.10
CA PHE A 35 -11.65 27.46 -1.14
C PHE A 35 -11.52 26.40 -2.23
N LEU A 36 -10.85 26.73 -3.33
CA LEU A 36 -10.72 25.83 -4.47
C LEU A 36 -9.81 24.63 -4.15
N PHE A 37 -8.72 24.83 -3.40
CA PHE A 37 -7.82 23.73 -3.04
C PHE A 37 -8.49 22.58 -2.27
N PRO A 38 -9.24 22.80 -1.18
CA PRO A 38 -9.94 21.72 -0.50
C PRO A 38 -10.95 21.00 -1.41
N ILE A 39 -11.63 21.74 -2.28
CA ILE A 39 -12.61 21.17 -3.21
C ILE A 39 -11.91 20.27 -4.24
N LEU A 40 -10.82 20.74 -4.86
CA LEU A 40 -10.05 19.93 -5.79
C LEU A 40 -9.42 18.69 -5.13
N ALA A 41 -8.84 18.87 -3.95
CA ALA A 41 -8.31 17.78 -3.17
C ALA A 41 -9.38 16.71 -2.86
N LEU A 42 -10.56 17.15 -2.42
CA LEU A 42 -11.68 16.26 -2.13
C LEU A 42 -12.17 15.55 -3.41
N LEU A 43 -12.29 16.25 -4.53
CA LEU A 43 -12.69 15.66 -5.81
C LEU A 43 -11.70 14.57 -6.27
N VAL A 44 -10.40 14.85 -6.19
CA VAL A 44 -9.36 13.87 -6.55
C VAL A 44 -9.44 12.65 -5.64
N LEU A 45 -9.49 12.85 -4.31
CA LEU A 45 -9.52 11.77 -3.32
C LEU A 45 -10.81 10.95 -3.40
N VAL A 46 -11.98 11.59 -3.44
CA VAL A 46 -13.27 10.88 -3.54
C VAL A 46 -13.35 10.07 -4.83
N ARG A 47 -12.84 10.62 -5.94
CA ARG A 47 -12.82 9.90 -7.21
C ARG A 47 -11.86 8.71 -7.17
N ALA A 48 -10.66 8.87 -6.61
CA ALA A 48 -9.70 7.79 -6.46
C ALA A 48 -10.25 6.68 -5.53
N ILE A 49 -10.82 7.04 -4.38
CA ILE A 49 -11.46 6.09 -3.46
C ILE A 49 -12.63 5.37 -4.12
N ARG A 50 -13.51 6.10 -4.83
CA ARG A 50 -14.61 5.48 -5.59
C ARG A 50 -14.11 4.53 -6.66
N GLY A 51 -12.98 4.87 -7.33
CA GLY A 51 -12.34 3.97 -8.29
C GLY A 51 -11.86 2.68 -7.63
N LEU A 52 -11.17 2.78 -6.50
CA LEU A 52 -10.71 1.63 -5.72
C LEU A 52 -11.86 0.75 -5.21
N LEU A 53 -12.96 1.37 -4.74
CA LEU A 53 -14.13 0.65 -4.25
C LEU A 53 -14.99 0.03 -5.37
N ARG A 54 -14.86 0.52 -6.60
CA ARG A 54 -15.56 -0.01 -7.78
C ARG A 54 -14.78 -1.08 -8.54
N VAL A 55 -13.60 -1.49 -8.04
CA VAL A 55 -12.89 -2.65 -8.63
C VAL A 55 -13.86 -3.84 -8.62
N PRO A 56 -14.14 -4.46 -9.77
CA PRO A 56 -15.08 -5.57 -9.86
C PRO A 56 -14.63 -6.68 -8.91
N HIS A 57 -15.50 -7.02 -7.99
CA HIS A 57 -15.29 -8.09 -7.01
C HIS A 57 -15.77 -9.44 -7.56
N THR A 58 -16.17 -9.51 -8.84
CA THR A 58 -16.47 -10.78 -9.48
C THR A 58 -15.20 -11.60 -9.56
N PRO A 59 -15.03 -12.60 -8.66
CA PRO A 59 -13.85 -13.44 -8.65
C PRO A 59 -13.73 -14.15 -9.99
N GLU A 60 -12.50 -14.47 -10.40
CA GLU A 60 -12.30 -15.34 -11.53
C GLU A 60 -12.77 -16.73 -11.14
N GLN A 61 -13.90 -17.13 -11.67
CA GLN A 61 -14.41 -18.49 -11.51
C GLN A 61 -13.70 -19.40 -12.52
N TRP A 62 -12.98 -20.40 -12.05
CA TRP A 62 -12.19 -21.30 -12.90
C TRP A 62 -12.78 -22.69 -13.03
N GLY A 63 -13.80 -23.01 -12.25
CA GLY A 63 -14.48 -24.29 -12.22
C GLY A 63 -15.55 -24.31 -11.16
N GLN A 64 -16.15 -25.46 -10.99
CA GLN A 64 -17.17 -25.69 -9.98
C GLN A 64 -17.07 -27.12 -9.43
N LEU A 65 -17.41 -27.27 -8.16
CA LEU A 65 -17.60 -28.57 -7.52
C LEU A 65 -19.10 -28.89 -7.46
N SER A 66 -19.54 -29.91 -8.13
CA SER A 66 -20.95 -30.38 -8.10
C SER A 66 -21.16 -31.33 -6.94
N LEU A 67 -22.22 -31.09 -6.16
CA LEU A 67 -22.64 -31.97 -5.06
C LEU A 67 -23.57 -33.08 -5.55
N PRO A 68 -23.50 -34.27 -4.93
CA PRO A 68 -24.49 -35.32 -5.16
C PRO A 68 -25.85 -34.86 -4.59
N GLY A 69 -26.81 -34.63 -5.43
CA GLY A 69 -28.12 -34.12 -5.03
C GLY A 69 -28.47 -32.75 -5.60
N GLY A 70 -27.59 -32.21 -6.43
CA GLY A 70 -27.81 -30.97 -7.14
C GLY A 70 -27.28 -29.78 -6.34
N GLY A 71 -26.59 -28.94 -7.01
CA GLY A 71 -25.91 -27.74 -6.48
C GLY A 71 -24.46 -27.70 -6.92
N SER A 72 -24.00 -26.52 -7.28
CA SER A 72 -22.61 -26.31 -7.66
C SER A 72 -21.99 -25.26 -6.74
N LEU A 73 -20.77 -25.51 -6.33
CA LEU A 73 -19.96 -24.62 -5.51
C LEU A 73 -18.88 -24.03 -6.41
N PRO A 74 -18.82 -22.71 -6.59
CA PRO A 74 -17.84 -22.07 -7.45
C PRO A 74 -16.44 -22.19 -6.87
N ILE A 75 -15.44 -22.25 -7.75
CA ILE A 75 -14.02 -22.21 -7.40
C ILE A 75 -13.48 -20.86 -7.87
N ASP A 76 -13.36 -19.93 -6.93
CA ASP A 76 -13.15 -18.50 -7.21
C ASP A 76 -11.73 -18.03 -6.88
N HIS A 77 -10.93 -18.86 -6.20
CA HIS A 77 -9.58 -18.49 -5.74
C HIS A 77 -8.53 -19.46 -6.28
N TRP A 78 -7.29 -18.99 -6.37
CA TRP A 78 -6.14 -19.84 -6.67
C TRP A 78 -5.93 -20.94 -5.63
N GLU A 79 -6.37 -20.65 -4.43
CA GLU A 79 -6.30 -21.50 -3.27
C GLU A 79 -7.67 -21.45 -2.57
N ASN A 80 -8.36 -22.59 -2.55
CA ASN A 80 -9.68 -22.71 -1.95
C ASN A 80 -9.61 -23.69 -0.79
N ILE A 81 -10.01 -23.26 0.40
CA ILE A 81 -10.18 -24.12 1.56
C ILE A 81 -11.56 -24.74 1.52
N LEU A 82 -11.61 -26.07 1.50
CA LEU A 82 -12.83 -26.83 1.66
C LEU A 82 -13.00 -27.18 3.14
N GLY A 83 -14.20 -26.93 3.69
CA GLY A 83 -14.44 -27.27 5.08
C GLY A 83 -15.81 -26.86 5.60
N ARG A 84 -16.10 -27.25 6.85
CA ARG A 84 -17.37 -26.92 7.50
C ARG A 84 -17.36 -25.53 8.16
N SER A 85 -16.20 -24.91 8.33
CA SER A 85 -16.08 -23.58 8.95
C SER A 85 -16.77 -22.51 8.10
N SER A 86 -17.29 -21.47 8.74
CA SER A 86 -17.76 -20.26 8.05
C SER A 86 -16.62 -19.48 7.39
N SER A 87 -15.37 -19.76 7.76
CA SER A 87 -14.16 -19.17 7.18
C SER A 87 -13.57 -20.02 6.05
N ALA A 88 -14.23 -21.13 5.64
CA ALA A 88 -13.84 -21.91 4.46
C ALA A 88 -14.38 -21.24 3.20
N ASP A 89 -13.55 -21.19 2.15
CA ASP A 89 -13.94 -20.60 0.86
C ASP A 89 -15.05 -21.42 0.20
N ILE A 90 -14.92 -22.75 0.28
CA ILE A 90 -15.94 -23.71 -0.17
C ILE A 90 -16.53 -24.38 1.06
N ARG A 91 -17.70 -23.91 1.48
CA ARG A 91 -18.33 -24.39 2.71
C ARG A 91 -19.13 -25.67 2.46
N LEU A 92 -18.70 -26.74 3.11
CA LEU A 92 -19.37 -28.04 3.11
C LEU A 92 -20.01 -28.30 4.47
N ASN A 93 -21.32 -28.07 4.58
CA ASN A 93 -22.04 -28.15 5.87
C ASN A 93 -22.43 -29.59 6.24
N PHE A 94 -21.44 -30.50 6.28
CA PHE A 94 -21.62 -31.89 6.69
C PHE A 94 -20.85 -32.16 8.01
N SER A 95 -21.44 -32.96 8.90
CA SER A 95 -20.85 -33.28 10.21
C SER A 95 -19.54 -34.08 10.10
N THR A 96 -19.38 -34.85 9.04
CA THR A 96 -18.17 -35.65 8.72
C THR A 96 -17.01 -34.80 8.18
N VAL A 97 -17.29 -33.57 7.72
CA VAL A 97 -16.28 -32.66 7.19
C VAL A 97 -15.64 -31.86 8.33
N SER A 98 -14.32 -31.85 8.37
CA SER A 98 -13.54 -31.03 9.32
C SER A 98 -13.73 -29.53 9.07
N ARG A 99 -13.46 -28.67 10.08
CA ARG A 99 -13.60 -27.22 9.95
C ARG A 99 -12.77 -26.65 8.80
N GLN A 100 -11.54 -27.07 8.66
CA GLN A 100 -10.66 -26.92 7.50
C GLN A 100 -10.26 -28.34 7.13
N HIS A 101 -10.75 -28.85 6.00
CA HIS A 101 -10.62 -30.26 5.67
C HIS A 101 -9.55 -30.51 4.61
N ALA A 102 -9.70 -29.86 3.47
CA ALA A 102 -8.78 -29.97 2.35
C ALA A 102 -8.56 -28.61 1.69
N ALA A 103 -7.51 -28.51 0.90
CA ALA A 103 -7.22 -27.35 0.08
C ALA A 103 -7.14 -27.75 -1.39
N LEU A 104 -7.83 -27.00 -2.23
CA LEU A 104 -7.76 -27.09 -3.66
C LEU A 104 -6.91 -25.92 -4.18
N LEU A 105 -5.81 -26.23 -4.85
CA LEU A 105 -4.77 -25.30 -5.25
C LEU A 105 -4.64 -25.31 -6.77
N ARG A 106 -4.52 -24.14 -7.39
CA ARG A 106 -4.16 -23.99 -8.80
C ARG A 106 -2.73 -23.46 -8.89
N ASP A 107 -1.90 -24.05 -9.73
CA ASP A 107 -0.54 -23.56 -9.97
C ASP A 107 -0.49 -22.59 -11.17
N GLU A 108 0.69 -21.99 -11.40
CA GLU A 108 0.91 -21.04 -12.50
C GLU A 108 0.76 -21.68 -13.90
N SER A 109 0.89 -23.02 -13.99
CA SER A 109 0.66 -23.77 -15.22
C SER A 109 -0.83 -24.01 -15.49
N GLY A 110 -1.71 -23.65 -14.54
CA GLY A 110 -3.14 -23.91 -14.61
C GLY A 110 -3.55 -25.30 -14.12
N SER A 111 -2.60 -26.11 -13.61
CA SER A 111 -2.87 -27.43 -13.07
C SER A 111 -3.45 -27.36 -11.67
N TRP A 112 -4.39 -28.26 -11.35
CA TRP A 112 -5.04 -28.30 -10.06
C TRP A 112 -4.46 -29.38 -9.17
N TRP A 113 -4.42 -29.09 -7.88
CA TRP A 113 -3.86 -29.95 -6.84
C TRP A 113 -4.74 -29.92 -5.60
N VAL A 114 -4.84 -31.08 -4.95
CA VAL A 114 -5.54 -31.23 -3.68
C VAL A 114 -4.54 -31.65 -2.60
N THR A 115 -4.72 -31.08 -1.40
CA THR A 115 -3.94 -31.43 -0.20
C THR A 115 -4.90 -31.61 0.98
N ASP A 116 -4.78 -32.68 1.72
CA ASP A 116 -5.49 -32.87 2.99
C ASP A 116 -4.87 -32.01 4.09
N LEU A 117 -5.70 -31.36 4.90
CA LEU A 117 -5.24 -30.44 5.97
C LEU A 117 -5.18 -31.10 7.36
N GLY A 118 -5.02 -32.41 7.40
CA GLY A 118 -5.09 -33.20 8.64
C GLY A 118 -6.53 -33.41 9.08
N SER A 119 -7.38 -33.73 8.12
CA SER A 119 -8.80 -33.95 8.36
C SER A 119 -9.07 -35.24 9.14
N LYS A 120 -10.21 -35.28 9.85
CA LYS A 120 -10.62 -36.50 10.59
C LYS A 120 -11.20 -37.58 9.67
N GLY A 121 -11.90 -37.15 8.60
CA GLY A 121 -12.59 -38.03 7.67
C GLY A 121 -11.77 -38.44 6.44
N GLY A 122 -10.57 -37.84 6.28
CA GLY A 122 -9.72 -38.05 5.11
C GLY A 122 -10.25 -37.44 3.82
N THR A 123 -9.34 -37.21 2.89
CA THR A 123 -9.64 -36.70 1.53
C THR A 123 -9.21 -37.75 0.51
N GLN A 124 -10.03 -37.98 -0.52
CA GLN A 124 -9.72 -38.93 -1.59
C GLN A 124 -9.94 -38.26 -2.96
N VAL A 125 -9.15 -38.67 -3.96
CA VAL A 125 -9.34 -38.32 -5.36
C VAL A 125 -9.58 -39.64 -6.14
N ASN A 126 -10.73 -39.76 -6.75
CA ASN A 126 -11.16 -41.01 -7.46
C ASN A 126 -11.00 -42.27 -6.56
N GLY A 127 -11.33 -42.18 -5.27
CA GLY A 127 -11.23 -43.29 -4.32
C GLY A 127 -9.81 -43.51 -3.75
N VAL A 128 -8.78 -42.79 -4.22
CA VAL A 128 -7.41 -42.91 -3.72
C VAL A 128 -7.17 -41.86 -2.66
N GLN A 129 -6.66 -42.25 -1.49
CA GLN A 129 -6.42 -41.35 -0.38
C GLN A 129 -5.32 -40.36 -0.68
N VAL A 130 -5.58 -39.08 -0.39
CA VAL A 130 -4.62 -37.98 -0.52
C VAL A 130 -3.70 -37.99 0.71
N SER A 131 -2.45 -38.40 0.54
CA SER A 131 -1.42 -38.35 1.58
C SER A 131 -0.49 -37.13 1.45
N GLN A 132 -0.33 -36.63 0.25
CA GLN A 132 0.47 -35.46 -0.10
C GLN A 132 -0.27 -34.63 -1.17
N ARG A 133 0.38 -33.59 -1.69
CA ARG A 133 -0.15 -32.80 -2.79
C ARG A 133 -0.43 -33.70 -4.00
N THR A 134 -1.71 -33.96 -4.28
CA THR A 134 -2.19 -34.88 -5.32
C THR A 134 -2.80 -34.07 -6.47
N PRO A 135 -2.45 -34.35 -7.74
CA PRO A 135 -3.05 -33.67 -8.88
C PRO A 135 -4.52 -34.08 -9.02
N ILE A 136 -5.36 -33.12 -9.39
CA ILE A 136 -6.79 -33.34 -9.71
C ILE A 136 -7.10 -32.71 -11.07
N ARG A 137 -7.92 -33.39 -11.88
CA ARG A 137 -8.32 -32.95 -13.21
C ARG A 137 -9.82 -32.74 -13.27
N VAL A 138 -10.24 -31.96 -14.25
CA VAL A 138 -11.65 -31.80 -14.56
C VAL A 138 -12.25 -33.19 -14.90
N GLY A 139 -13.36 -33.51 -14.26
CA GLY A 139 -14.00 -34.82 -14.35
C GLY A 139 -13.66 -35.79 -13.21
N ASP A 140 -12.65 -35.46 -12.38
CA ASP A 140 -12.31 -36.26 -11.20
C ASP A 140 -13.31 -36.06 -10.07
N THR A 141 -13.51 -37.12 -9.27
CA THR A 141 -14.32 -37.08 -8.05
C THR A 141 -13.41 -36.81 -6.84
N LEU A 142 -13.68 -35.72 -6.14
CA LEU A 142 -13.04 -35.33 -4.88
C LEU A 142 -13.95 -35.74 -3.72
N THR A 143 -13.54 -36.71 -2.92
CA THR A 143 -14.27 -37.12 -1.72
C THR A 143 -13.70 -36.45 -0.49
N VAL A 144 -14.52 -35.66 0.20
CA VAL A 144 -14.14 -34.86 1.38
C VAL A 144 -14.96 -35.30 2.58
N GLY A 145 -14.38 -36.07 3.50
CA GLY A 145 -15.10 -36.59 4.67
C GLY A 145 -16.30 -37.45 4.31
N GLY A 146 -16.21 -38.24 3.22
CA GLY A 146 -17.30 -39.07 2.72
C GLY A 146 -18.32 -38.36 1.83
N VAL A 147 -18.09 -37.08 1.51
CA VAL A 147 -18.94 -36.33 0.55
C VAL A 147 -18.23 -36.30 -0.79
N ASP A 148 -18.87 -36.83 -1.82
CA ASP A 148 -18.33 -36.86 -3.18
C ASP A 148 -18.64 -35.55 -3.90
N LEU A 149 -17.62 -34.91 -4.44
CA LEU A 149 -17.69 -33.65 -5.19
C LEU A 149 -17.11 -33.88 -6.58
N LEU A 150 -17.91 -33.69 -7.63
CA LEU A 150 -17.42 -33.81 -8.99
C LEU A 150 -16.81 -32.48 -9.45
N PHE A 151 -15.55 -32.50 -9.86
CA PHE A 151 -14.84 -31.31 -10.35
C PHE A 151 -15.19 -31.07 -11.82
N LEU A 152 -15.95 -30.00 -12.07
CA LEU A 152 -16.45 -29.66 -13.40
C LEU A 152 -15.81 -28.33 -13.90
N PRO A 153 -15.62 -28.19 -15.23
CA PRO A 153 -15.25 -26.90 -15.80
C PRO A 153 -16.45 -25.95 -15.73
N LEU A 154 -16.18 -24.66 -15.86
CA LEU A 154 -17.24 -23.69 -16.15
C LEU A 154 -17.94 -24.04 -17.47
N SER A 155 -19.26 -23.99 -17.48
CA SER A 155 -19.99 -24.08 -18.73
C SER A 155 -19.66 -22.87 -19.63
N ARG A 156 -19.72 -23.05 -20.93
CA ARG A 156 -19.40 -21.99 -21.89
C ARG A 156 -20.32 -20.79 -21.73
N GLU A 157 -21.59 -21.03 -21.42
CA GLU A 157 -22.59 -19.96 -21.18
C GLU A 157 -22.33 -19.19 -19.90
N GLU A 158 -21.95 -19.86 -18.80
CA GLU A 158 -21.56 -19.20 -17.55
C GLU A 158 -20.27 -18.37 -17.72
N GLY A 159 -19.29 -18.90 -18.44
CA GLY A 159 -18.06 -18.19 -18.77
C GLY A 159 -18.31 -16.93 -19.61
N GLU A 160 -19.23 -16.99 -20.59
CA GLU A 160 -19.63 -15.83 -21.39
C GLU A 160 -20.42 -14.80 -20.55
N GLN A 161 -21.32 -15.23 -19.69
CA GLN A 161 -22.07 -14.34 -18.79
C GLN A 161 -21.13 -13.62 -17.80
N LEU A 162 -20.19 -14.33 -17.21
CA LEU A 162 -19.18 -13.76 -16.33
C LEU A 162 -18.28 -12.77 -17.07
N SER A 163 -17.88 -13.08 -18.31
CA SER A 163 -17.07 -12.17 -19.11
C SER A 163 -17.84 -10.89 -19.50
N ARG A 164 -19.12 -10.99 -19.79
CA ARG A 164 -20.00 -9.82 -20.04
C ARG A 164 -20.16 -8.96 -18.80
N ARG A 165 -20.43 -9.55 -17.63
CA ARG A 165 -20.50 -8.80 -16.34
C ARG A 165 -19.21 -8.07 -16.04
N ARG A 166 -18.04 -8.68 -16.28
CA ARG A 166 -16.74 -8.01 -16.13
C ARG A 166 -16.52 -6.86 -17.10
N GLN A 167 -17.09 -6.92 -18.31
CA GLN A 167 -17.04 -5.84 -19.28
C GLN A 167 -17.96 -4.67 -18.91
N GLU A 168 -19.12 -4.97 -18.31
CA GLU A 168 -20.08 -3.95 -17.82
C GLU A 168 -19.54 -3.21 -16.58
N GLU A 169 -18.72 -3.86 -15.76
CA GLU A 169 -18.04 -3.30 -14.60
C GLU A 169 -16.72 -2.60 -14.96
N ALA A 170 -16.64 -1.98 -16.14
CA ALA A 170 -15.43 -1.30 -16.58
C ALA A 170 -14.94 -0.25 -15.57
N PRO A 171 -13.63 -0.20 -15.28
CA PRO A 171 -13.09 0.75 -14.33
C PRO A 171 -13.37 2.18 -14.78
N LEU A 172 -13.55 3.09 -13.82
CA LEU A 172 -13.78 4.51 -14.09
C LEU A 172 -12.64 5.07 -14.98
N PRO A 173 -12.95 5.91 -15.96
CA PRO A 173 -11.90 6.53 -16.75
C PRO A 173 -11.02 7.41 -15.87
N MET A 174 -9.71 7.20 -15.91
CA MET A 174 -8.73 7.86 -15.02
C MET A 174 -8.37 9.28 -15.46
N TRP A 175 -8.48 9.59 -16.75
CA TRP A 175 -8.09 10.88 -17.29
C TRP A 175 -8.72 12.09 -16.59
N PRO A 176 -10.00 12.07 -16.09
CA PRO A 176 -10.52 13.23 -15.37
C PRO A 176 -9.85 13.45 -14.01
N SER A 177 -9.49 12.36 -13.29
CA SER A 177 -8.73 12.47 -12.03
C SER A 177 -7.37 13.12 -12.26
N LEU A 178 -6.69 12.74 -13.33
CA LEU A 178 -5.41 13.32 -13.73
C LEU A 178 -5.54 14.80 -14.12
N LEU A 179 -6.61 15.19 -14.81
CA LEU A 179 -6.87 16.60 -15.12
C LEU A 179 -7.11 17.43 -13.86
N TRP A 180 -7.94 16.95 -12.93
CA TRP A 180 -8.16 17.64 -11.66
C TRP A 180 -6.87 17.76 -10.84
N LEU A 181 -6.06 16.71 -10.83
CA LEU A 181 -4.77 16.73 -10.15
C LEU A 181 -3.78 17.67 -10.86
N THR A 182 -3.75 17.72 -12.20
CA THR A 182 -2.92 18.65 -12.94
C THR A 182 -3.32 20.10 -12.62
N LEU A 183 -4.62 20.38 -12.61
CA LEU A 183 -5.12 21.70 -12.22
C LEU A 183 -4.69 22.07 -10.79
N PHE A 184 -4.81 21.13 -9.85
CA PHE A 184 -4.35 21.33 -8.49
C PHE A 184 -2.84 21.62 -8.44
N GLN A 185 -2.01 20.88 -9.18
CA GLN A 185 -0.56 21.06 -9.26
C GLN A 185 -0.17 22.43 -9.82
N LEU A 186 -0.84 22.87 -10.90
CA LEU A 186 -0.58 24.18 -11.52
C LEU A 186 -1.02 25.33 -10.61
N LEU A 187 -2.17 25.22 -9.94
CA LEU A 187 -2.62 26.20 -8.98
C LEU A 187 -1.71 26.26 -7.77
N ALA A 188 -1.19 25.12 -7.30
CA ALA A 188 -0.21 25.07 -6.21
C ALA A 188 1.10 25.78 -6.59
N ALA A 189 1.59 25.56 -7.81
CA ALA A 189 2.77 26.24 -8.33
C ALA A 189 2.55 27.77 -8.38
N LEU A 190 1.40 28.19 -8.92
CA LEU A 190 1.05 29.61 -9.01
C LEU A 190 0.90 30.25 -7.62
N GLN A 191 0.23 29.55 -6.68
CA GLN A 191 0.08 30.07 -5.30
C GLN A 191 1.43 30.23 -4.59
N LEU A 192 2.34 29.28 -4.80
CA LEU A 192 3.70 29.39 -4.24
C LEU A 192 4.47 30.55 -4.87
N ALA A 193 4.36 30.75 -6.17
CA ALA A 193 4.96 31.87 -6.86
C ALA A 193 4.40 33.21 -6.38
N VAL A 194 3.10 33.31 -6.21
CA VAL A 194 2.42 34.52 -5.68
C VAL A 194 2.83 34.80 -4.24
N SER A 195 2.90 33.75 -3.38
CA SER A 195 3.24 33.94 -1.96
C SER A 195 4.71 34.29 -1.74
N ALA A 196 5.62 33.80 -2.59
CA ALA A 196 7.05 34.07 -2.51
C ALA A 196 7.47 35.42 -3.16
N GLY A 197 6.65 35.90 -4.12
CA GLY A 197 6.91 37.17 -4.82
C GLY A 197 8.30 37.24 -5.47
N ALA A 198 9.06 38.27 -5.21
CA ALA A 198 10.41 38.47 -5.77
C ALA A 198 11.45 37.46 -5.24
N SER A 199 11.15 36.74 -4.15
CA SER A 199 12.05 35.74 -3.53
C SER A 199 11.84 34.31 -4.10
N VAL A 200 11.05 34.18 -5.16
CA VAL A 200 10.78 32.88 -5.81
C VAL A 200 12.07 32.26 -6.34
N SER A 201 12.33 31.02 -5.94
CA SER A 201 13.44 30.26 -6.51
C SER A 201 13.12 29.89 -7.97
N PRO A 202 14.02 30.12 -8.94
CA PRO A 202 13.81 29.73 -10.34
C PRO A 202 13.51 28.23 -10.51
N SER A 203 14.03 27.38 -9.62
CA SER A 203 13.77 25.94 -9.63
C SER A 203 12.29 25.59 -9.47
N LEU A 204 11.48 26.44 -8.82
CA LEU A 204 10.05 26.23 -8.65
C LEU A 204 9.33 26.18 -9.99
N PHE A 205 9.67 27.06 -10.92
CA PHE A 205 9.07 27.14 -12.26
C PHE A 205 9.43 25.96 -13.17
N LEU A 206 10.51 25.25 -12.85
CA LEU A 206 10.92 24.05 -13.59
C LEU A 206 10.33 22.77 -12.98
N LEU A 207 10.38 22.66 -11.66
CA LEU A 207 10.08 21.41 -10.95
C LEU A 207 8.58 21.18 -10.78
N PHE A 208 7.79 22.24 -10.57
CA PHE A 208 6.34 22.09 -10.44
C PHE A 208 5.65 21.68 -11.75
N PRO A 209 5.93 22.27 -12.95
CA PRO A 209 5.45 21.73 -14.21
C PRO A 209 6.04 20.37 -14.56
N GLY A 210 7.24 20.06 -14.04
CA GLY A 210 7.88 18.76 -14.20
C GLY A 210 7.05 17.63 -13.60
N LEU A 211 6.40 17.87 -12.46
CA LEU A 211 5.62 16.83 -11.77
C LEU A 211 4.40 16.33 -12.58
N PRO A 212 3.49 17.19 -13.11
CA PRO A 212 2.44 16.73 -14.01
C PRO A 212 2.98 16.09 -15.29
N THR A 213 4.10 16.57 -15.83
CA THR A 213 4.72 15.95 -17.01
C THR A 213 5.14 14.51 -16.71
N VAL A 214 5.79 14.27 -15.58
CA VAL A 214 6.15 12.92 -15.12
C VAL A 214 4.90 12.07 -14.91
N MET A 215 3.87 12.61 -14.27
CA MET A 215 2.60 11.92 -14.03
C MET A 215 1.92 11.47 -15.34
N TRP A 216 1.80 12.36 -16.30
CA TRP A 216 1.18 12.02 -17.59
C TRP A 216 2.04 11.03 -18.39
N THR A 217 3.35 11.20 -18.41
CA THR A 217 4.28 10.25 -19.06
C THR A 217 4.14 8.86 -18.47
N TYR A 218 4.13 8.77 -17.14
CA TYR A 218 3.96 7.53 -16.40
C TYR A 218 2.60 6.88 -16.70
N TYR A 219 1.51 7.65 -16.67
CA TYR A 219 0.18 7.18 -17.03
C TYR A 219 0.11 6.62 -18.46
N LEU A 220 0.67 7.35 -19.44
CA LEU A 220 0.67 6.90 -20.83
C LEU A 220 1.51 5.63 -21.01
N ALA A 221 2.65 5.52 -20.32
CA ALA A 221 3.49 4.33 -20.34
C ALA A 221 2.74 3.11 -19.77
N LEU A 222 2.13 3.23 -18.60
CA LEU A 222 1.36 2.15 -17.99
C LEU A 222 0.16 1.74 -18.85
N ARG A 223 -0.55 2.70 -19.43
CA ARG A 223 -1.67 2.42 -20.31
C ARG A 223 -1.24 1.62 -21.54
N ARG A 224 -0.08 1.93 -22.13
CA ARG A 224 0.51 1.14 -23.23
C ARG A 224 0.90 -0.27 -22.81
N CYS A 225 1.27 -0.46 -21.55
CA CYS A 225 1.53 -1.78 -20.96
C CYS A 225 0.26 -2.54 -20.57
N GLY A 226 -0.94 -2.03 -20.88
CA GLY A 226 -2.21 -2.69 -20.58
C GLY A 226 -2.69 -2.57 -19.13
N ALA A 227 -2.10 -1.69 -18.32
CA ALA A 227 -2.57 -1.42 -16.97
C ALA A 227 -3.97 -0.78 -17.00
N ARG A 228 -4.87 -1.27 -16.13
CA ARG A 228 -6.28 -0.85 -16.11
C ARG A 228 -6.62 0.13 -14.97
N GLY A 229 -5.82 0.19 -13.91
CA GLY A 229 -6.02 1.07 -12.75
C GLY A 229 -4.89 2.10 -12.63
N PHE A 230 -5.18 3.26 -12.04
CA PHE A 230 -4.21 4.33 -11.75
C PHE A 230 -4.60 5.11 -10.48
N GLU A 231 -5.47 4.54 -9.66
CA GLU A 231 -6.02 5.19 -8.48
C GLU A 231 -4.97 5.40 -7.41
N MET A 232 -4.17 4.37 -7.14
CA MET A 232 -3.10 4.41 -6.13
C MET A 232 -2.01 5.41 -6.54
N GLU A 233 -1.63 5.42 -7.81
CA GLU A 233 -0.66 6.35 -8.37
C GLU A 233 -1.19 7.79 -8.32
N THR A 234 -2.48 8.00 -8.58
CA THR A 234 -3.12 9.32 -8.46
C THR A 234 -2.99 9.85 -7.03
N ILE A 235 -3.24 9.02 -6.01
CA ILE A 235 -3.05 9.39 -4.60
C ILE A 235 -1.56 9.66 -4.31
N ALA A 236 -0.66 8.82 -4.82
CA ALA A 236 0.78 9.01 -4.64
C ALA A 236 1.27 10.34 -5.25
N PHE A 237 0.84 10.67 -6.47
CA PHE A 237 1.17 11.96 -7.11
C PHE A 237 0.53 13.16 -6.39
N PHE A 238 -0.68 13.00 -5.85
CA PHE A 238 -1.31 14.01 -5.02
C PHE A 238 -0.50 14.29 -3.75
N LEU A 239 -0.11 13.25 -3.02
CA LEU A 239 0.73 13.38 -1.83
C LEU A 239 2.13 13.92 -2.15
N SER A 240 2.71 13.53 -3.29
CA SER A 240 3.98 14.08 -3.79
C SER A 240 3.88 15.56 -4.09
N THR A 241 2.74 16.02 -4.63
CA THR A 241 2.47 17.45 -4.86
C THR A 241 2.44 18.23 -3.55
N LEU A 242 1.73 17.71 -2.54
CA LEU A 242 1.68 18.33 -1.20
C LEU A 242 3.08 18.37 -0.57
N SER A 243 3.82 17.28 -0.64
CA SER A 243 5.19 17.18 -0.12
C SER A 243 6.12 18.20 -0.80
N LEU A 244 6.03 18.33 -2.13
CA LEU A 244 6.83 19.32 -2.88
C LEU A 244 6.43 20.75 -2.52
N ALA A 245 5.13 21.03 -2.35
CA ALA A 245 4.63 22.34 -1.95
C ALA A 245 5.08 22.74 -0.54
N VAL A 246 4.99 21.82 0.41
CA VAL A 246 5.48 22.04 1.78
C VAL A 246 6.99 22.28 1.79
N THR A 247 7.77 21.50 1.04
CA THR A 247 9.22 21.68 0.93
C THR A 247 9.56 23.03 0.29
N ALA A 248 8.82 23.44 -0.74
CA ALA A 248 9.03 24.72 -1.41
C ALA A 248 8.78 25.93 -0.48
N SER A 249 7.80 25.80 0.44
CA SER A 249 7.48 26.86 1.40
C SER A 249 8.40 26.88 2.63
N SER A 250 8.83 25.71 3.13
CA SER A 250 9.59 25.60 4.39
C SER A 250 11.10 25.52 4.19
N ALA A 251 11.57 24.94 3.08
CA ALA A 251 12.98 24.69 2.78
C ALA A 251 13.27 24.80 1.27
N PRO A 252 13.20 26.01 0.66
CA PRO A 252 13.29 26.20 -0.79
C PRO A 252 14.56 25.59 -1.42
N GLY A 253 15.69 25.62 -0.71
CA GLY A 253 16.96 25.00 -1.16
C GLY A 253 16.93 23.47 -1.27
N SER A 254 15.88 22.81 -0.73
CA SER A 254 15.75 21.36 -0.75
C SER A 254 14.72 20.84 -1.78
N VAL A 255 14.06 21.72 -2.54
CA VAL A 255 13.00 21.36 -3.50
C VAL A 255 13.52 20.40 -4.57
N LEU A 256 14.71 20.64 -5.11
CA LEU A 256 15.33 19.76 -6.09
C LEU A 256 15.62 18.36 -5.53
N LYS A 257 16.14 18.31 -4.28
CA LYS A 257 16.37 17.02 -3.60
C LYS A 257 15.06 16.24 -3.43
N GLN A 258 14.00 16.95 -3.03
CA GLN A 258 12.65 16.34 -2.87
C GLN A 258 12.11 15.83 -4.21
N PHE A 259 12.26 16.59 -5.29
CA PHE A 259 11.83 16.16 -6.62
C PHE A 259 12.60 14.92 -7.10
N ILE A 260 13.92 14.88 -6.90
CA ILE A 260 14.74 13.70 -7.22
C ILE A 260 14.30 12.49 -6.38
N ALA A 261 13.99 12.69 -5.10
CA ALA A 261 13.49 11.62 -4.24
C ALA A 261 12.14 11.05 -4.75
N ILE A 262 11.25 11.90 -5.25
CA ILE A 262 9.98 11.48 -5.88
C ILE A 262 10.27 10.63 -7.13
N LEU A 263 11.19 11.05 -7.99
CA LEU A 263 11.57 10.29 -9.20
C LEU A 263 12.21 8.94 -8.85
N LEU A 264 13.07 8.90 -7.86
CA LEU A 264 13.67 7.64 -7.37
C LEU A 264 12.60 6.71 -6.79
N GLY A 265 11.66 7.24 -6.00
CA GLY A 265 10.53 6.46 -5.48
C GLY A 265 9.65 5.89 -6.59
N LEU A 266 9.35 6.68 -7.62
CA LEU A 266 8.58 6.25 -8.79
C LEU A 266 9.33 5.16 -9.58
N THR A 267 10.63 5.33 -9.78
CA THR A 267 11.49 4.32 -10.42
C THR A 267 11.50 3.02 -9.62
N ALA A 268 11.66 3.10 -8.30
CA ALA A 268 11.61 1.95 -7.42
C ALA A 268 10.25 1.23 -7.49
N LEU A 269 9.14 1.99 -7.56
CA LEU A 269 7.80 1.44 -7.71
C LEU A 269 7.66 0.65 -9.03
N VAL A 270 8.17 1.19 -10.14
CA VAL A 270 8.15 0.50 -11.44
C VAL A 270 8.99 -0.78 -11.40
N VAL A 271 10.22 -0.70 -10.91
CA VAL A 271 11.13 -1.84 -10.79
C VAL A 271 10.52 -2.93 -9.92
N LEU A 272 9.98 -2.55 -8.76
CA LEU A 272 9.33 -3.48 -7.84
C LEU A 272 8.06 -4.09 -8.46
N GLY A 273 7.25 -3.29 -9.15
CA GLY A 273 6.04 -3.77 -9.85
C GLY A 273 6.34 -4.77 -10.96
N VAL A 274 7.41 -4.55 -11.75
CA VAL A 274 7.86 -5.51 -12.77
C VAL A 274 8.40 -6.78 -12.11
N TRP A 275 9.15 -6.63 -11.01
CA TRP A 275 9.76 -7.76 -10.33
C TRP A 275 8.72 -8.65 -9.62
N LEU A 276 7.66 -8.06 -9.05
CA LEU A 276 6.56 -8.75 -8.38
C LEU A 276 5.61 -9.51 -9.33
N ARG A 277 5.75 -9.33 -10.64
CA ARG A 277 4.95 -10.12 -11.61
C ARG A 277 5.26 -11.62 -11.55
N ASP A 278 6.45 -11.99 -11.08
CA ASP A 278 6.85 -13.38 -10.89
C ASP A 278 6.78 -13.76 -9.41
N THR A 279 5.66 -14.34 -9.01
CA THR A 279 5.40 -14.75 -7.62
C THR A 279 6.35 -15.86 -7.15
N SER A 280 6.87 -16.69 -8.06
CA SER A 280 7.81 -17.75 -7.72
C SER A 280 9.15 -17.22 -7.17
N ARG A 281 9.60 -16.06 -7.65
CA ARG A 281 10.78 -15.35 -7.13
C ARG A 281 10.57 -14.87 -5.71
N THR A 282 9.36 -14.37 -5.42
CA THR A 282 8.97 -13.89 -4.10
C THR A 282 9.12 -14.98 -3.04
N GLN A 283 8.68 -16.18 -3.35
CA GLN A 283 8.80 -17.33 -2.44
C GLN A 283 10.24 -17.73 -2.15
N ARG A 284 11.08 -17.79 -3.20
CA ARG A 284 12.50 -18.17 -3.05
C ARG A 284 13.28 -17.19 -2.19
N LEU A 285 12.95 -15.89 -2.30
CA LEU A 285 13.67 -14.82 -1.64
C LEU A 285 13.10 -14.42 -0.27
N ARG A 286 12.00 -15.03 0.18
CA ARG A 286 11.31 -14.66 1.43
C ARG A 286 12.23 -14.61 2.66
N TRP A 287 13.13 -15.59 2.80
CA TRP A 287 14.07 -15.64 3.92
C TRP A 287 15.15 -14.58 3.82
N LEU A 288 15.61 -14.30 2.60
CA LEU A 288 16.56 -13.23 2.35
C LEU A 288 15.93 -11.86 2.67
N MET A 289 14.67 -11.64 2.30
CA MET A 289 13.95 -10.40 2.62
C MET A 289 13.72 -10.26 4.12
N ALA A 290 13.36 -11.34 4.81
CA ALA A 290 13.23 -11.33 6.27
C ALA A 290 14.57 -10.99 6.96
N ALA A 291 15.66 -11.62 6.54
CA ALA A 291 17.01 -11.35 7.04
C ALA A 291 17.45 -9.90 6.73
N ALA A 292 17.16 -9.39 5.53
CA ALA A 292 17.47 -8.02 5.12
C ALA A 292 16.70 -6.99 5.97
N ALA A 293 15.42 -7.24 6.28
CA ALA A 293 14.64 -6.37 7.15
C ALA A 293 15.26 -6.28 8.56
N ILE A 294 15.60 -7.43 9.15
CA ILE A 294 16.27 -7.47 10.47
C ILE A 294 17.64 -6.79 10.42
N ALA A 295 18.45 -7.09 9.39
CA ALA A 295 19.78 -6.51 9.23
C ALA A 295 19.74 -4.99 9.13
N LEU A 296 18.82 -4.42 8.29
CA LEU A 296 18.66 -2.97 8.18
C LEU A 296 18.25 -2.32 9.51
N LEU A 297 17.31 -2.91 10.24
CA LEU A 297 16.90 -2.39 11.53
C LEU A 297 18.04 -2.51 12.57
N SER A 298 18.78 -3.62 12.58
CA SER A 298 19.92 -3.83 13.48
C SER A 298 21.06 -2.83 13.18
N VAL A 299 21.39 -2.62 11.92
CA VAL A 299 22.38 -1.61 11.49
C VAL A 299 21.94 -0.21 11.93
N THR A 300 20.66 0.09 11.78
CA THR A 300 20.12 1.39 12.21
C THR A 300 20.18 1.54 13.72
N LEU A 301 19.94 0.49 14.50
CA LEU A 301 20.05 0.51 15.96
C LEU A 301 21.45 0.84 16.42
N VAL A 302 22.49 0.37 15.70
CA VAL A 302 23.91 0.60 16.05
C VAL A 302 24.45 1.92 15.52
N LEU A 303 24.12 2.28 14.27
CA LEU A 303 24.68 3.45 13.56
C LEU A 303 23.73 4.63 13.48
N GLY A 304 22.49 4.48 13.92
CA GLY A 304 21.45 5.50 13.81
C GLY A 304 21.74 6.73 14.67
N GLN A 305 21.55 7.91 14.08
CA GLN A 305 21.62 9.18 14.77
C GLN A 305 20.23 9.61 15.23
N THR A 306 20.19 10.21 16.43
CA THR A 306 18.92 10.67 17.02
C THR A 306 18.46 11.95 16.36
N ARG A 307 17.30 11.89 15.65
CA ARG A 307 16.58 13.06 15.16
C ARG A 307 15.12 12.99 15.64
N PHE A 308 14.61 14.12 16.13
CA PHE A 308 13.22 14.20 16.61
C PHE A 308 12.84 13.17 17.69
N GLY A 309 13.84 12.73 18.48
CA GLY A 309 13.63 11.78 19.59
C GLY A 309 13.66 10.31 19.21
N ALA A 310 13.99 9.95 17.97
CA ALA A 310 14.19 8.57 17.52
C ALA A 310 15.57 8.42 16.84
N ALA A 311 16.27 7.31 17.15
CA ALA A 311 17.59 7.00 16.59
C ALA A 311 17.43 6.18 15.31
N ASN A 312 16.83 6.77 14.26
CA ASN A 312 16.41 6.05 13.05
C ASN A 312 16.97 6.63 11.74
N TRP A 313 17.87 7.61 11.81
CA TRP A 313 18.48 8.24 10.65
C TRP A 313 19.95 7.87 10.49
N ILE A 314 20.35 7.48 9.29
CA ILE A 314 21.77 7.34 8.91
C ILE A 314 22.12 8.51 8.01
N ILE A 315 23.16 9.26 8.40
CA ILE A 315 23.65 10.42 7.65
C ILE A 315 24.92 10.04 6.90
N LEU A 316 24.86 10.12 5.58
CA LEU A 316 25.96 9.85 4.67
C LEU A 316 26.33 11.15 3.91
N GLY A 317 27.12 12.00 4.54
CA GLY A 317 27.46 13.32 3.98
C GLY A 317 26.23 14.20 3.79
N PRO A 318 25.91 14.66 2.57
CA PRO A 318 24.76 15.53 2.31
C PRO A 318 23.42 14.77 2.25
N LEU A 319 23.45 13.44 2.30
CA LEU A 319 22.26 12.59 2.23
C LEU A 319 21.91 12.05 3.61
N SER A 320 20.65 12.15 3.97
CA SER A 320 20.08 11.48 5.15
C SER A 320 19.10 10.41 4.68
N PHE A 321 19.23 9.23 5.22
CA PHE A 321 18.46 8.05 4.84
C PHE A 321 17.90 7.40 6.11
N GLN A 322 16.64 6.95 6.02
CA GLN A 322 15.98 6.21 7.08
C GLN A 322 15.83 4.74 6.64
N PRO A 323 16.68 3.83 7.12
CA PRO A 323 16.66 2.43 6.65
C PRO A 323 15.35 1.69 6.97
N SER A 324 14.62 2.11 8.00
CA SER A 324 13.32 1.53 8.34
C SER A 324 12.29 1.68 7.22
N GLU A 325 12.43 2.69 6.32
CA GLU A 325 11.56 2.83 5.14
C GLU A 325 11.74 1.67 4.16
N VAL A 326 12.98 1.25 3.92
CA VAL A 326 13.29 0.09 3.08
C VAL A 326 12.98 -1.22 3.81
N ALA A 327 13.24 -1.28 5.12
CA ALA A 327 12.90 -2.44 5.93
C ALA A 327 11.40 -2.76 5.90
N LYS A 328 10.50 -1.76 5.81
CA LYS A 328 9.05 -1.96 5.61
C LYS A 328 8.75 -2.76 4.34
N ILE A 329 9.41 -2.42 3.23
CA ILE A 329 9.21 -3.11 1.95
C ILE A 329 9.63 -4.58 2.08
N PHE A 330 10.80 -4.86 2.64
CA PHE A 330 11.29 -6.22 2.85
C PHE A 330 10.42 -7.01 3.83
N TYR A 331 9.91 -6.36 4.86
CA TYR A 331 9.00 -6.97 5.82
C TYR A 331 7.65 -7.35 5.19
N ILE A 332 7.02 -6.45 4.43
CA ILE A 332 5.78 -6.72 3.70
C ILE A 332 6.00 -7.89 2.73
N PHE A 333 7.14 -7.89 2.05
CA PHE A 333 7.51 -8.93 1.10
C PHE A 333 7.64 -10.31 1.77
N ALA A 334 8.37 -10.37 2.89
CA ALA A 334 8.51 -11.59 3.66
C ALA A 334 7.16 -12.08 4.21
N GLY A 335 6.29 -11.17 4.66
CA GLY A 335 4.95 -11.45 5.14
C GLY A 335 4.03 -12.00 4.05
N SER A 336 3.96 -11.32 2.90
CA SER A 336 3.11 -11.75 1.78
C SER A 336 3.54 -13.11 1.21
N ALA A 337 4.84 -13.38 1.12
CA ALA A 337 5.36 -14.68 0.70
C ALA A 337 5.01 -15.82 1.66
N THR A 338 4.62 -15.52 2.91
CA THR A 338 4.11 -16.54 3.85
C THR A 338 2.63 -16.88 3.61
N LEU A 339 1.87 -15.98 2.95
CA LEU A 339 0.44 -16.19 2.66
C LEU A 339 0.21 -17.35 1.71
N GLU A 340 1.10 -17.57 0.77
CA GLU A 340 0.96 -18.56 -0.31
C GLU A 340 0.98 -20.03 0.18
N ARG A 341 1.38 -20.25 1.44
CA ARG A 341 1.27 -21.55 2.11
C ARG A 341 0.37 -21.41 3.33
N LEU A 342 -0.89 -21.10 3.10
CA LEU A 342 -1.94 -20.89 4.11
C LEU A 342 -2.03 -21.99 5.16
N PHE A 343 -1.57 -23.22 4.84
CA PHE A 343 -1.79 -24.41 5.64
C PHE A 343 -0.70 -24.72 6.66
N HIS A 344 0.42 -24.04 6.63
CA HIS A 344 1.49 -24.29 7.59
C HIS A 344 1.44 -23.32 8.76
N ARG A 345 0.84 -23.73 9.88
CA ARG A 345 0.85 -23.00 11.17
C ARG A 345 2.26 -22.52 11.56
N ARG A 346 3.28 -23.27 11.18
CA ARG A 346 4.69 -22.93 11.38
C ARG A 346 5.10 -21.62 10.69
N ASN A 347 4.60 -21.34 9.51
CA ASN A 347 4.94 -20.12 8.77
C ASN A 347 4.36 -18.87 9.44
N LEU A 348 3.15 -18.95 9.99
CA LEU A 348 2.57 -17.85 10.78
C LEU A 348 3.40 -17.60 12.06
N GLY A 349 3.80 -18.66 12.77
CA GLY A 349 4.65 -18.54 13.94
C GLY A 349 5.99 -17.86 13.63
N LEU A 350 6.62 -18.23 12.52
CA LEU A 350 7.87 -17.59 12.07
C LEU A 350 7.67 -16.12 11.68
N PHE A 351 6.54 -15.77 11.05
CA PHE A 351 6.22 -14.38 10.75
C PHE A 351 5.91 -13.57 12.02
N MET A 352 5.27 -14.18 13.03
CA MET A 352 5.10 -13.55 14.35
C MET A 352 6.44 -13.27 15.03
N VAL A 353 7.39 -14.21 14.96
CA VAL A 353 8.74 -14.01 15.50
C VAL A 353 9.45 -12.89 14.75
N LEU A 354 9.41 -12.86 13.41
CA LEU A 354 9.98 -11.78 12.61
C LEU A 354 9.41 -10.43 13.03
N THR A 355 8.07 -10.36 13.16
CA THR A 355 7.38 -9.14 13.61
C THR A 355 7.84 -8.72 14.99
N GLY A 356 7.91 -9.64 15.93
CA GLY A 356 8.38 -9.37 17.29
C GLY A 356 9.80 -8.81 17.32
N VAL A 357 10.72 -9.39 16.55
CA VAL A 357 12.10 -8.88 16.42
C VAL A 357 12.13 -7.48 15.82
N CYS A 358 11.39 -7.24 14.74
CA CYS A 358 11.31 -5.91 14.12
C CYS A 358 10.75 -4.87 15.09
N LEU A 359 9.66 -5.19 15.78
CA LEU A 359 9.04 -4.30 16.77
C LEU A 359 9.98 -4.01 17.95
N LEU A 360 10.73 -5.00 18.39
CA LEU A 360 11.73 -4.83 19.46
C LEU A 360 12.84 -3.87 19.01
N CYS A 361 13.40 -4.04 17.82
CA CYS A 361 14.41 -3.13 17.28
C CYS A 361 13.86 -1.69 17.19
N LEU A 362 12.64 -1.51 16.67
CA LEU A 362 12.00 -0.19 16.56
C LEU A 362 11.69 0.44 17.93
N ALA A 363 11.30 -0.36 18.91
CA ALA A 363 11.07 0.10 20.28
C ALA A 363 12.38 0.56 20.95
N LEU A 364 13.49 -0.17 20.75
CA LEU A 364 14.82 0.22 21.22
C LEU A 364 15.30 1.53 20.59
N MET A 365 15.00 1.75 19.29
CA MET A 365 15.27 3.01 18.58
C MET A 365 14.30 4.14 18.96
N SER A 366 13.29 3.87 19.79
CA SER A 366 12.20 4.80 20.13
C SER A 366 11.40 5.29 18.92
N ASP A 367 11.34 4.49 17.84
CA ASP A 367 10.56 4.78 16.63
C ASP A 367 9.19 4.09 16.66
N PHE A 368 8.32 4.58 17.54
CA PHE A 368 6.98 4.01 17.74
C PHE A 368 6.04 4.28 16.55
N GLY A 369 6.29 5.33 15.77
CA GLY A 369 5.51 5.61 14.56
C GLY A 369 5.69 4.49 13.51
N THR A 370 6.93 4.14 13.23
CA THR A 370 7.24 3.03 12.31
C THR A 370 6.81 1.69 12.91
N ALA A 371 6.97 1.48 14.23
CA ALA A 371 6.49 0.26 14.90
C ALA A 371 4.98 0.06 14.72
N LEU A 372 4.18 1.13 14.81
CA LEU A 372 2.74 1.05 14.57
C LEU A 372 2.42 0.61 13.13
N ILE A 373 3.18 1.07 12.14
CA ILE A 373 3.02 0.66 10.73
C ILE A 373 3.33 -0.83 10.55
N PHE A 374 4.44 -1.32 11.14
CA PHE A 374 4.78 -2.75 11.11
C PHE A 374 3.70 -3.59 11.78
N PHE A 375 3.19 -3.13 12.91
CA PHE A 375 2.12 -3.83 13.63
C PHE A 375 0.80 -3.85 12.85
N ALA A 376 0.38 -2.71 12.28
CA ALA A 376 -0.81 -2.66 11.43
C ALA A 376 -0.67 -3.58 10.20
N THR A 377 0.50 -3.58 9.56
CA THR A 377 0.80 -4.50 8.45
C THR A 377 0.71 -5.96 8.88
N PHE A 378 1.26 -6.29 10.06
CA PHE A 378 1.14 -7.63 10.64
C PHE A 378 -0.33 -8.04 10.82
N LEU A 379 -1.16 -7.14 11.39
CA LEU A 379 -2.58 -7.42 11.60
C LEU A 379 -3.31 -7.70 10.28
N VAL A 380 -3.06 -6.89 9.25
CA VAL A 380 -3.66 -7.09 7.92
C VAL A 380 -3.24 -8.45 7.35
N ILE A 381 -1.94 -8.76 7.34
CA ILE A 381 -1.42 -10.03 6.83
C ILE A 381 -1.95 -11.22 7.64
N ALA A 382 -1.97 -11.11 8.97
CA ALA A 382 -2.48 -12.15 9.86
C ALA A 382 -3.98 -12.38 9.66
N TYR A 383 -4.76 -11.31 9.45
CA TYR A 383 -6.19 -11.40 9.16
C TYR A 383 -6.47 -12.06 7.82
N LEU A 384 -5.82 -11.59 6.74
CA LEU A 384 -5.97 -12.17 5.42
C LEU A 384 -5.64 -13.66 5.39
N ARG A 385 -4.75 -14.10 6.30
CA ARG A 385 -4.36 -15.49 6.40
C ARG A 385 -5.27 -16.34 7.27
N SER A 386 -5.67 -15.85 8.46
CA SER A 386 -6.39 -16.65 9.45
C SER A 386 -7.91 -16.59 9.28
N GLY A 387 -8.45 -15.46 8.78
CA GLY A 387 -9.88 -15.17 8.77
C GLY A 387 -10.52 -15.14 10.16
N ASP A 388 -9.71 -15.23 11.23
CA ASP A 388 -10.18 -15.37 12.61
C ASP A 388 -10.11 -14.05 13.36
N PHE A 389 -11.26 -13.40 13.53
CA PHE A 389 -11.38 -12.16 14.29
C PHE A 389 -11.08 -12.33 15.79
N ALA A 390 -11.31 -13.49 16.36
CA ALA A 390 -11.09 -13.69 17.80
C ALA A 390 -9.58 -13.65 18.11
N THR A 391 -8.77 -14.36 17.34
CA THR A 391 -7.30 -14.32 17.45
C THR A 391 -6.77 -12.90 17.19
N LEU A 392 -7.32 -12.21 16.21
CA LEU A 392 -6.93 -10.83 15.89
C LEU A 392 -7.24 -9.88 17.06
N SER A 393 -8.44 -9.98 17.64
CA SER A 393 -8.86 -9.17 18.77
C SER A 393 -7.99 -9.40 20.01
N LEU A 394 -7.57 -10.65 20.24
CA LEU A 394 -6.65 -10.98 21.34
C LEU A 394 -5.26 -10.34 21.13
N ILE A 395 -4.74 -10.40 19.91
CA ILE A 395 -3.46 -9.75 19.53
C ILE A 395 -3.56 -8.23 19.69
N CYS A 396 -4.65 -7.60 19.21
CA CYS A 396 -4.88 -6.18 19.39
C CYS A 396 -4.99 -5.78 20.86
N GLY A 397 -5.71 -6.56 21.67
CA GLY A 397 -5.83 -6.33 23.11
C GLY A 397 -4.47 -6.42 23.82
N GLY A 398 -3.68 -7.43 23.50
CA GLY A 398 -2.31 -7.58 24.02
C GLY A 398 -1.38 -6.44 23.62
N ALA A 399 -1.46 -5.99 22.36
CA ALA A 399 -0.68 -4.86 21.87
C ALA A 399 -1.11 -3.53 22.50
N LEU A 400 -2.42 -3.32 22.70
CA LEU A 400 -2.94 -2.15 23.40
C LEU A 400 -2.42 -2.12 24.85
N PHE A 401 -2.48 -3.24 25.55
CA PHE A 401 -1.95 -3.36 26.90
C PHE A 401 -0.44 -3.08 26.97
N ALA A 402 0.34 -3.67 26.05
CA ALA A 402 1.78 -3.40 25.95
C ALA A 402 2.05 -1.92 25.62
N GLY A 403 1.26 -1.31 24.74
CA GLY A 403 1.32 0.12 24.43
C GLY A 403 1.07 1.01 25.64
N LEU A 404 0.06 0.70 26.44
CA LEU A 404 -0.23 1.41 27.70
C LEU A 404 0.91 1.28 28.70
N LEU A 405 1.52 0.11 28.81
CA LEU A 405 2.73 -0.06 29.64
C LEU A 405 3.89 0.81 29.16
N VAL A 406 4.15 0.86 27.85
CA VAL A 406 5.21 1.69 27.26
C VAL A 406 4.95 3.17 27.54
N LEU A 407 3.70 3.65 27.48
CA LEU A 407 3.34 5.03 27.80
C LEU A 407 3.72 5.41 29.23
N ASN A 408 3.59 4.50 30.19
CA ASN A 408 4.03 4.72 31.58
C ASN A 408 5.54 4.88 31.70
N PHE A 409 6.33 4.16 30.91
CA PHE A 409 7.79 4.22 30.97
C PHE A 409 8.42 5.29 30.07
N LYS A 410 7.69 5.86 29.10
CA LYS A 410 8.20 6.83 28.14
C LYS A 410 7.31 8.09 28.06
N PRO A 411 7.39 9.00 29.05
CA PRO A 411 6.50 10.15 29.17
C PRO A 411 6.59 11.14 27.98
N TYR A 412 7.65 11.10 27.17
CA TYR A 412 7.77 11.95 25.98
C TYR A 412 6.71 11.60 24.90
N ILE A 413 6.24 10.35 24.84
CA ILE A 413 5.20 9.92 23.92
C ILE A 413 3.88 10.58 24.29
N PHE A 414 3.59 10.64 25.61
CA PHE A 414 2.39 11.31 26.11
C PHE A 414 2.40 12.81 25.76
N ARG A 415 3.57 13.48 25.84
CA ARG A 415 3.71 14.87 25.40
C ARG A 415 3.39 15.10 23.92
N ARG A 416 3.69 14.13 23.05
CA ARG A 416 3.31 14.20 21.63
C ARG A 416 1.79 14.08 21.43
N PHE A 417 1.11 13.25 22.21
CA PHE A 417 -0.35 13.17 22.19
C PHE A 417 -1.00 14.43 22.79
N ALA A 418 -0.44 14.98 23.85
CA ALA A 418 -0.93 16.21 24.46
C ALA A 418 -0.83 17.44 23.54
N SER A 419 0.10 17.44 22.57
CA SER A 419 0.18 18.48 21.54
C SER A 419 -0.83 18.30 20.39
N TRP A 420 -1.52 17.18 20.32
CA TRP A 420 -2.51 16.91 19.30
C TRP A 420 -3.74 17.81 19.50
N GLY A 421 -4.17 18.50 18.46
CA GLY A 421 -5.23 19.52 18.53
C GLY A 421 -4.77 20.94 18.90
N HIS A 422 -3.57 21.11 19.42
CA HIS A 422 -2.99 22.41 19.82
C HIS A 422 -1.83 22.87 18.90
N ALA A 423 -1.70 22.27 17.72
CA ALA A 423 -0.62 22.58 16.77
C ALA A 423 -0.58 24.07 16.37
N TRP A 424 -1.75 24.71 16.27
CA TRP A 424 -1.87 26.14 15.97
C TRP A 424 -1.32 27.05 17.08
N GLU A 425 -1.54 26.70 18.33
CA GLU A 425 -1.04 27.46 19.48
C GLU A 425 0.50 27.38 19.59
N MET A 426 1.08 26.22 19.27
CA MET A 426 2.53 26.06 19.22
C MET A 426 3.17 26.86 18.08
N CYS A 427 2.61 26.82 16.88
CA CYS A 427 3.09 27.64 15.76
C CYS A 427 3.02 29.15 16.04
N ILE A 428 1.99 29.59 16.74
CA ILE A 428 1.87 31.01 17.16
C ILE A 428 2.95 31.37 18.19
N ARG A 429 3.16 30.52 19.20
CA ARG A 429 4.14 30.77 20.26
C ARG A 429 5.58 30.81 19.76
N ASP A 430 5.96 29.90 18.84
CA ASP A 430 7.29 29.87 18.23
C ASP A 430 7.54 31.09 17.34
N ARG A 431 6.49 31.62 16.69
CA ARG A 431 6.59 32.83 15.87
C ARG A 431 6.79 34.08 16.72
N TRP A 432 6.25 34.15 17.95
CA TRP A 432 6.43 35.27 18.88
C TRP A 432 7.76 35.20 19.62
N SER A 433 8.29 34.01 19.90
CA SER A 433 9.61 33.86 20.55
C SER A 433 10.77 34.22 19.62
N THR A 434 10.63 34.02 18.30
CA THR A 434 11.64 34.45 17.29
C THR A 434 11.53 35.91 16.90
N ALA A 435 10.43 36.59 17.20
CA ALA A 435 10.26 38.02 16.95
C ALA A 435 10.77 38.89 18.13
N SER A 436 11.09 38.28 19.27
CA SER A 436 11.58 38.95 20.47
C SER A 436 13.07 38.69 20.77
N SER A 437 13.78 38.00 19.89
CA SER A 437 15.22 37.80 19.85
C SER A 437 15.82 38.51 18.65
#